data_464b092e5fca4c1f0c4d9934f9786e35
#
_entry.id   464b092e5fca4c1f0c4d9934f9786e35
#
_cell.length_a   1.000
_cell.length_b   1.000
_cell.length_c   1.000
_cell.angle_alpha   90.00
_cell.angle_beta   90.00
_cell.angle_gamma   90.00
#
_symmetry.space_group_name_H-M   'P 1'
#
loop_
_entity.id
_entity.type
_entity.pdbx_description
1 polymer ?
#
loop_
_entity_poly.entity_id
_entity_poly.type
_entity_poly.pdbx_seq_one_letter_code
_entity_poly.pdbx_strand_id
1 'polypeptide(L)'
;MERDTLFAPRLPDWRQPPATEWRDDSSLYYEGETYRERDTRVFAYFGLPQGHAGQTPAMVLVHGGGGTAFPQWVRMWNERGYAALAMDLSGRGPDGERLPDGGPDQGHVEKFHAMDEGLTE
;
A
#
# COMPACT_ATOMS: atom_id res chain seq x y z
N MET A 1 0.97 12.95 28.39
CA MET A 1 2.11 13.83 28.58
C MET A 1 2.41 14.57 27.29
N GLU A 2 2.92 15.77 27.41
CA GLU A 2 3.19 16.62 26.26
C GLU A 2 4.10 15.98 25.21
N ARG A 3 5.12 15.25 25.67
CA ARG A 3 6.05 14.56 24.79
C ARG A 3 5.35 13.51 23.93
N ASP A 4 4.45 12.74 24.54
CA ASP A 4 3.72 11.71 23.81
C ASP A 4 2.73 12.34 22.82
N THR A 5 2.14 13.47 23.22
CA THR A 5 1.23 14.20 22.34
C THR A 5 1.94 14.80 21.14
N LEU A 6 3.19 15.28 21.33
CA LEU A 6 3.97 15.93 20.27
C LEU A 6 4.61 14.92 19.30
N PHE A 7 5.08 13.79 19.82
CA PHE A 7 5.88 12.85 19.04
C PHE A 7 5.20 11.53 18.76
N ALA A 8 4.09 11.23 19.44
CA ALA A 8 3.32 10.03 19.13
C ALA A 8 2.70 10.21 17.73
N PRO A 9 2.97 9.30 16.81
CA PRO A 9 2.32 9.34 15.50
C PRO A 9 0.82 9.18 15.70
N ARG A 10 0.03 9.77 14.83
CA ARG A 10 -1.40 9.50 14.79
C ARG A 10 -1.58 8.11 14.22
N LEU A 11 -1.59 7.12 15.11
CA LEU A 11 -1.80 5.75 14.70
C LEU A 11 -3.25 5.58 14.26
N PRO A 12 -3.47 4.87 13.16
CA PRO A 12 -4.83 4.55 12.75
C PRO A 12 -5.51 3.69 13.80
N ASP A 13 -6.83 3.78 13.87
CA ASP A 13 -7.59 2.86 14.70
C ASP A 13 -7.62 1.49 14.01
N TRP A 14 -6.86 0.56 14.53
CA TRP A 14 -6.74 -0.79 13.96
C TRP A 14 -8.05 -1.55 13.90
N ARG A 15 -9.07 -1.10 14.62
CA ARG A 15 -10.40 -1.72 14.61
C ARG A 15 -11.26 -1.22 13.47
N GLN A 16 -10.84 -0.14 12.81
CA GLN A 16 -11.55 0.42 11.67
C GLN A 16 -10.66 0.33 10.44
N PRO A 17 -11.04 -0.50 9.46
CA PRO A 17 -10.27 -0.55 8.22
C PRO A 17 -10.40 0.77 7.47
N PRO A 18 -9.43 1.11 6.64
CA PRO A 18 -9.56 2.30 5.78
C PRO A 18 -10.74 2.15 4.82
N ALA A 19 -11.29 3.28 4.43
CA ALA A 19 -12.34 3.27 3.41
C ALA A 19 -11.79 2.69 2.12
N THR A 20 -12.57 1.84 1.46
CA THR A 20 -12.17 1.18 0.22
C THR A 20 -13.17 1.47 -0.89
N GLU A 21 -12.66 1.54 -2.12
CA GLU A 21 -13.46 1.68 -3.33
C GLU A 21 -12.99 0.63 -4.33
N TRP A 22 -13.85 -0.34 -4.62
CA TRP A 22 -13.51 -1.41 -5.57
C TRP A 22 -13.59 -0.88 -7.00
N ARG A 23 -12.54 -1.12 -7.76
CA ARG A 23 -12.48 -0.81 -9.19
C ARG A 23 -13.06 -1.96 -10.01
N ASP A 24 -12.74 -3.18 -9.61
CA ASP A 24 -13.25 -4.42 -10.20
C ASP A 24 -13.12 -5.54 -9.16
N ASP A 25 -13.30 -6.79 -9.58
CA ASP A 25 -13.25 -7.93 -8.66
C ASP A 25 -11.85 -8.21 -8.09
N SER A 26 -10.81 -7.63 -8.66
CA SER A 26 -9.43 -7.92 -8.30
C SER A 26 -8.59 -6.69 -7.99
N SER A 27 -9.17 -5.51 -8.01
CA SER A 27 -8.42 -4.29 -7.69
C SER A 27 -9.29 -3.26 -7.00
N LEU A 28 -8.64 -2.43 -6.18
CA LEU A 28 -9.34 -1.46 -5.37
C LEU A 28 -8.43 -0.26 -5.07
N TYR A 29 -9.05 0.78 -4.59
CA TYR A 29 -8.35 1.90 -3.94
C TYR A 29 -8.71 1.89 -2.47
N TYR A 30 -7.75 2.20 -1.61
CA TYR A 30 -8.05 2.41 -0.20
C TYR A 30 -7.47 3.74 0.27
N GLU A 31 -8.06 4.28 1.32
CA GLU A 31 -7.62 5.53 1.91
C GLU A 31 -6.22 5.36 2.48
N GLY A 32 -5.29 6.23 2.04
CA GLY A 32 -3.93 6.26 2.55
C GLY A 32 -3.78 7.32 3.64
N GLU A 33 -2.55 7.51 4.06
CA GLU A 33 -2.21 8.55 5.04
C GLU A 33 -2.36 9.93 4.41
N THR A 34 -2.85 10.89 5.19
CA THR A 34 -2.91 12.28 4.78
C THR A 34 -1.51 12.79 4.47
N TYR A 35 -1.36 13.45 3.34
CA TYR A 35 -0.09 14.01 2.90
C TYR A 35 -0.27 15.46 2.48
N ARG A 36 0.49 16.36 3.09
CA ARG A 36 0.40 17.80 2.88
C ARG A 36 -1.04 18.32 2.99
N GLU A 37 -1.70 17.89 4.07
CA GLU A 37 -3.08 18.27 4.40
C GLU A 37 -4.12 17.83 3.36
N ARG A 38 -3.77 16.87 2.51
CA ARG A 38 -4.68 16.31 1.51
C ARG A 38 -4.89 14.83 1.75
N ASP A 39 -6.10 14.39 1.52
CA ASP A 39 -6.42 12.99 1.55
C ASP A 39 -5.73 12.29 0.37
N THR A 40 -5.25 11.08 0.62
CA THR A 40 -4.61 10.27 -0.41
C THR A 40 -5.33 8.94 -0.56
N ARG A 41 -5.13 8.30 -1.70
CA ARG A 41 -5.58 6.93 -1.91
C ARG A 41 -4.47 6.09 -2.52
N VAL A 42 -4.54 4.80 -2.23
CA VAL A 42 -3.56 3.82 -2.68
C VAL A 42 -4.26 2.81 -3.57
N PHE A 43 -3.68 2.53 -4.72
CA PHE A 43 -4.14 1.47 -5.60
C PHE A 43 -3.56 0.14 -5.16
N ALA A 44 -4.38 -0.93 -5.21
CA ALA A 44 -3.93 -2.27 -4.85
C ALA A 44 -4.65 -3.34 -5.65
N TYR A 45 -3.95 -4.43 -5.91
CA TYR A 45 -4.56 -5.69 -6.36
C TYR A 45 -4.85 -6.56 -5.14
N PHE A 46 -5.95 -7.28 -5.20
CA PHE A 46 -6.39 -8.16 -4.12
C PHE A 46 -6.98 -9.44 -4.70
N GLY A 47 -6.72 -10.55 -4.04
CA GLY A 47 -7.31 -11.81 -4.43
C GLY A 47 -7.47 -12.76 -3.27
N LEU A 48 -8.47 -13.64 -3.39
CA LEU A 48 -8.73 -14.72 -2.45
C LEU A 48 -8.40 -16.05 -3.10
N PRO A 49 -7.94 -17.04 -2.33
CA PRO A 49 -7.70 -18.37 -2.87
C PRO A 49 -9.02 -19.04 -3.20
N GLN A 50 -8.99 -19.93 -4.21
CA GLN A 50 -10.15 -20.72 -4.57
C GLN A 50 -10.56 -21.62 -3.41
N GLY A 51 -11.87 -21.75 -3.18
CA GLY A 51 -12.37 -22.62 -2.13
C GLY A 51 -12.14 -22.11 -0.72
N HIS A 52 -11.81 -20.81 -0.55
CA HIS A 52 -11.60 -20.24 0.77
C HIS A 52 -12.89 -20.34 1.59
N ALA A 53 -12.74 -20.57 2.89
CA ALA A 53 -13.86 -20.62 3.83
C ALA A 53 -13.38 -20.07 5.17
N GLY A 54 -14.21 -19.20 5.80
CA GLY A 54 -13.87 -18.60 7.07
C GLY A 54 -12.63 -17.72 6.99
N GLN A 55 -11.82 -17.77 8.04
CA GLN A 55 -10.58 -17.00 8.10
C GLN A 55 -9.53 -17.62 7.18
N THR A 56 -8.94 -16.80 6.34
CA THR A 56 -7.92 -17.21 5.39
C THR A 56 -6.63 -16.47 5.71
N PRO A 57 -5.47 -17.16 5.77
CA PRO A 57 -4.21 -16.47 5.94
C PRO A 57 -3.97 -15.52 4.78
N ALA A 58 -3.32 -14.40 5.06
CA ALA A 58 -3.16 -13.35 4.06
C ALA A 58 -1.70 -12.90 3.97
N MET A 59 -1.30 -12.50 2.77
CA MET A 59 0.00 -11.91 2.49
C MET A 59 -0.16 -10.49 2.00
N VAL A 60 0.64 -9.59 2.57
CA VAL A 60 0.76 -8.22 2.07
C VAL A 60 2.06 -8.16 1.28
N LEU A 61 1.96 -7.80 0.00
CA LEU A 61 3.05 -7.89 -0.96
C LEU A 61 3.53 -6.49 -1.31
N VAL A 62 4.77 -6.21 -0.94
CA VAL A 62 5.36 -4.87 -1.07
C VAL A 62 6.43 -4.92 -2.15
N HIS A 63 6.26 -4.10 -3.20
CA HIS A 63 7.24 -4.04 -4.30
C HIS A 63 8.45 -3.19 -3.91
N GLY A 64 9.52 -3.33 -4.68
CA GLY A 64 10.75 -2.56 -4.49
C GLY A 64 10.66 -1.15 -5.05
N GLY A 65 11.67 -0.33 -4.76
CA GLY A 65 11.77 1.02 -5.26
C GLY A 65 11.77 1.08 -6.78
N GLY A 66 11.02 2.03 -7.34
CA GLY A 66 10.85 2.16 -8.79
C GLY A 66 9.90 1.14 -9.40
N GLY A 67 9.32 0.24 -8.59
CA GLY A 67 8.38 -0.76 -9.09
C GLY A 67 6.94 -0.31 -9.01
N THR A 68 6.06 -1.27 -9.23
CA THR A 68 4.60 -1.09 -9.15
C THR A 68 3.99 -2.31 -8.47
N ALA A 69 2.72 -2.24 -8.15
CA ALA A 69 1.98 -3.40 -7.66
C ALA A 69 1.93 -4.48 -8.75
N PHE A 70 2.16 -5.73 -8.38
CA PHE A 70 2.18 -6.84 -9.31
C PHE A 70 1.00 -7.78 -9.07
N PRO A 71 0.02 -7.83 -10.00
CA PRO A 71 -1.10 -8.78 -9.87
C PRO A 71 -0.64 -10.23 -9.94
N GLN A 72 0.48 -10.51 -10.60
CA GLN A 72 1.06 -11.85 -10.69
C GLN A 72 1.42 -12.43 -9.32
N TRP A 73 1.88 -11.56 -8.41
CA TRP A 73 2.22 -11.97 -7.05
C TRP A 73 0.97 -12.39 -6.28
N VAL A 74 -0.12 -11.66 -6.47
CA VAL A 74 -1.41 -12.01 -5.84
C VAL A 74 -1.84 -13.39 -6.28
N ARG A 75 -1.81 -13.66 -7.59
CA ARG A 75 -2.19 -14.98 -8.13
C ARG A 75 -1.29 -16.08 -7.59
N MET A 76 0.01 -15.83 -7.49
CA MET A 76 0.96 -16.81 -6.97
C MET A 76 0.63 -17.23 -5.54
N TRP A 77 0.27 -16.28 -4.68
CA TRP A 77 -0.09 -16.56 -3.31
C TRP A 77 -1.48 -17.16 -3.18
N ASN A 78 -2.42 -16.75 -4.03
CA ASN A 78 -3.74 -17.39 -4.08
C ASN A 78 -3.62 -18.88 -4.41
N GLU A 79 -2.73 -19.25 -5.33
CA GLU A 79 -2.48 -20.65 -5.67
C GLU A 79 -1.93 -21.46 -4.50
N ARG A 80 -1.34 -20.80 -3.53
CA ARG A 80 -0.81 -21.42 -2.31
C ARG A 80 -1.79 -21.41 -1.15
N GLY A 81 -3.01 -20.97 -1.38
CA GLY A 81 -4.06 -20.95 -0.35
C GLY A 81 -4.10 -19.68 0.49
N TYR A 82 -3.44 -18.62 0.07
CA TYR A 82 -3.39 -17.35 0.80
C TYR A 82 -4.23 -16.29 0.09
N ALA A 83 -4.95 -15.48 0.87
CA ALA A 83 -5.39 -14.18 0.39
C ALA A 83 -4.15 -13.31 0.19
N ALA A 84 -4.21 -12.36 -0.73
CA ALA A 84 -3.06 -11.50 -0.98
C ALA A 84 -3.49 -10.11 -1.42
N LEU A 85 -2.74 -9.11 -0.95
CA LEU A 85 -2.92 -7.72 -1.32
C LEU A 85 -1.56 -7.18 -1.78
N ALA A 86 -1.51 -6.61 -2.98
CA ALA A 86 -0.32 -5.96 -3.51
C ALA A 86 -0.63 -4.48 -3.76
N MET A 87 -0.06 -3.60 -2.94
CA MET A 87 -0.30 -2.17 -3.06
C MET A 87 0.78 -1.50 -3.89
N ASP A 88 0.43 -0.36 -4.47
CA ASP A 88 1.37 0.49 -5.19
C ASP A 88 1.94 1.55 -4.26
N LEU A 89 3.25 1.57 -4.10
CA LEU A 89 3.94 2.51 -3.23
C LEU A 89 4.40 3.79 -3.95
N SER A 90 4.17 3.85 -5.26
CA SER A 90 4.63 4.99 -6.07
C SER A 90 3.54 6.02 -6.34
N GLY A 91 2.36 5.82 -5.75
CA GLY A 91 1.23 6.71 -5.97
C GLY A 91 0.62 6.57 -7.37
N ARG A 92 0.77 5.40 -7.98
CA ARG A 92 0.30 5.13 -9.35
C ARG A 92 -0.93 4.24 -9.34
N GLY A 93 -1.67 4.32 -10.42
CA GLY A 93 -2.85 3.50 -10.66
C GLY A 93 -2.55 2.29 -11.54
N PRO A 94 -3.62 1.59 -12.00
CA PRO A 94 -3.47 0.33 -12.75
C PRO A 94 -2.77 0.47 -14.10
N ASP A 95 -2.79 1.65 -14.68
CA ASP A 95 -2.16 1.93 -15.97
C ASP A 95 -0.71 2.43 -15.82
N GLY A 96 -0.20 2.49 -14.60
CA GLY A 96 1.13 3.01 -14.32
C GLY A 96 1.22 4.53 -14.25
N GLU A 97 0.11 5.23 -14.42
CA GLU A 97 0.07 6.69 -14.33
C GLU A 97 -0.09 7.14 -12.89
N ARG A 98 0.53 8.28 -12.56
CA ARG A 98 0.39 8.88 -11.24
C ARG A 98 -1.07 9.24 -10.98
N LEU A 99 -1.58 8.85 -9.81
CA LEU A 99 -2.89 9.31 -9.35
C LEU A 99 -2.77 10.74 -8.88
N PRO A 100 -3.76 11.61 -9.18
CA PRO A 100 -3.76 12.98 -8.66
C PRO A 100 -3.69 13.05 -7.14
N ASP A 101 -4.23 12.05 -6.47
CA ASP A 101 -4.30 11.93 -5.01
C ASP A 101 -3.50 10.73 -4.49
N GLY A 102 -2.47 10.33 -5.21
CA GLY A 102 -1.64 9.17 -4.83
C GLY A 102 -0.61 9.42 -3.74
N GLY A 103 -0.49 10.65 -3.28
CA GLY A 103 0.50 10.98 -2.26
C GLY A 103 1.93 11.04 -2.83
N PRO A 104 2.94 10.96 -1.95
CA PRO A 104 4.33 11.04 -2.40
C PRO A 104 4.76 9.78 -3.13
N ASP A 105 5.66 9.93 -4.08
CA ASP A 105 6.30 8.80 -4.75
C ASP A 105 7.38 8.24 -3.82
N GLN A 106 7.07 7.15 -3.17
CA GLN A 106 7.98 6.51 -2.22
C GLN A 106 8.97 5.57 -2.90
N GLY A 107 8.76 5.31 -4.19
CA GLY A 107 9.64 4.49 -4.99
C GLY A 107 10.72 5.26 -5.73
N HIS A 108 10.80 6.57 -5.54
CA HIS A 108 11.71 7.40 -6.32
C HIS A 108 13.17 7.23 -5.87
N VAL A 109 14.04 6.98 -6.83
CA VAL A 109 15.44 6.63 -6.58
C VAL A 109 16.20 7.73 -5.83
N GLU A 110 15.93 8.98 -6.14
CA GLU A 110 16.60 10.12 -5.49
C GLU A 110 16.38 10.16 -3.98
N LYS A 111 15.22 9.70 -3.52
CA LYS A 111 14.94 9.64 -2.09
C LYS A 111 15.80 8.61 -1.38
N PHE A 112 16.07 7.51 -2.03
CA PHE A 112 16.95 6.48 -1.47
C PHE A 112 18.39 6.99 -1.40
N HIS A 113 18.85 7.70 -2.40
CA HIS A 113 20.18 8.32 -2.38
C HIS A 113 20.31 9.31 -1.23
N ALA A 114 19.32 10.16 -1.03
CA ALA A 114 19.34 11.12 0.08
C ALA A 114 19.37 10.41 1.44
N MET A 115 18.67 9.30 1.57
CA MET A 115 18.71 8.51 2.80
C MET A 115 20.08 7.85 3.01
N ASP A 116 20.66 7.35 1.93
CA ASP A 116 21.97 6.71 1.98
C ASP A 116 23.06 7.71 2.37
N GLU A 117 23.05 8.90 1.81
CA GLU A 117 23.97 9.97 2.17
C GLU A 117 23.85 10.35 3.65
N GLY A 118 22.63 10.37 4.18
CA GLY A 118 22.39 10.64 5.59
C GLY A 118 22.90 9.55 6.52
N LEU A 119 22.99 8.33 6.04
CA LEU A 119 23.46 7.20 6.83
C LEU A 119 24.99 7.06 6.83
N THR A 120 25.65 7.66 5.87
CA THR A 120 27.12 7.57 5.75
C THR A 120 27.85 8.68 6.49
N GLU A 121 27.14 9.70 6.93
CA GLU A 121 27.70 10.77 7.75
C GLU A 121 27.65 10.43 9.24
#